data_53c37b68aeff46f84b75930b2e42b6f3
#
_entry.id   53c37b68aeff46f84b75930b2e42b6f3
#
_cell.length_a   1.000
_cell.length_b   1.000
_cell.length_c   1.000
_cell.angle_alpha   90.00
_cell.angle_beta   90.00
_cell.angle_gamma   90.00
#
_symmetry.space_group_name_H-M   'P 1'
#
loop_
_entity.id
_entity.type
_entity.pdbx_description
1 polymer ?
#
loop_
_entity_poly.entity_id
_entity_poly.type
_entity_poly.pdbx_seq_one_letter_code
_entity_poly.pdbx_strand_id
1 'polypeptide(L)'
;MAIWWMGWLVVMGTVAGAVAQADFQGATHMVPFEEDTISYNKTPSTGPIARLQSRIDRGEVKLKYDPKSGWRDSLLEALAISPKSQTLVFSKTSLQRERITPATPRAVFFNDDVYIGWIPGAPVLEISEVDAKLGGVFYTLEQTETAQPKFVRNNQCLECHASAKTMGVPGHLIRSFKTDDQGIIDLITGVSEVNHRTPFEDRWGGWYVTGTHGKATHRGNLHGKAAFQMAEEKPNFLGNLTSLKKLVDLEGYASPHSDLVALMVLEHEAHFHNFITRLHYETQMAMSRYQHIRYLRSMGEGFLKYLLFTEEAPLKARVKGTAGFADHFASLGPKDRRGRSLRQFDLEARLFKYPCSFLIYSEAFDMLPRPMREHLLQRLHEILTGQDTSPEFATLSPETRRAILEILRETKLNLPDYWRAESVSGAR
;
A
#
# COMPACT_ATOMS: atom_id res chain seq x y z
N MET A 1 -67.50 -42.26 -26.58
CA MET A 1 -66.71 -41.06 -26.81
C MET A 1 -66.47 -40.45 -25.42
N ALA A 2 -65.32 -40.69 -24.84
CA ALA A 2 -64.94 -40.17 -23.54
C ALA A 2 -63.74 -39.24 -23.75
N ILE A 3 -63.89 -37.96 -23.46
CA ILE A 3 -62.88 -36.88 -23.59
C ILE A 3 -62.18 -36.75 -22.24
N TRP A 4 -60.86 -37.06 -22.23
CA TRP A 4 -60.00 -36.84 -21.06
C TRP A 4 -59.46 -35.43 -21.08
N TRP A 5 -59.67 -34.67 -20.04
CA TRP A 5 -59.02 -33.39 -19.76
C TRP A 5 -57.79 -33.63 -18.93
N MET A 6 -56.59 -33.40 -19.53
CA MET A 6 -55.34 -33.34 -18.79
C MET A 6 -55.07 -31.92 -18.35
N GLY A 7 -55.21 -31.70 -17.04
CA GLY A 7 -54.86 -30.42 -16.38
C GLY A 7 -53.32 -30.34 -16.27
N TRP A 8 -52.75 -29.28 -16.82
CA TRP A 8 -51.37 -28.89 -16.57
C TRP A 8 -51.27 -28.04 -15.30
N LEU A 9 -50.63 -28.56 -14.24
CA LEU A 9 -50.21 -27.82 -13.10
C LEU A 9 -48.93 -27.05 -13.45
N VAL A 10 -49.03 -25.73 -13.61
CA VAL A 10 -47.88 -24.84 -13.72
C VAL A 10 -47.42 -24.53 -12.28
N VAL A 11 -46.32 -25.18 -11.89
CA VAL A 11 -45.59 -24.80 -10.66
C VAL A 11 -44.79 -23.56 -10.99
N MET A 12 -45.30 -22.39 -10.57
CA MET A 12 -44.50 -21.15 -10.54
C MET A 12 -43.48 -21.26 -9.40
N GLY A 13 -42.27 -21.69 -9.71
CA GLY A 13 -41.13 -21.56 -8.82
C GLY A 13 -40.73 -20.10 -8.79
N THR A 14 -40.92 -19.44 -7.65
CA THR A 14 -40.33 -18.13 -7.37
C THR A 14 -38.82 -18.31 -7.25
N VAL A 15 -38.10 -18.02 -8.34
CA VAL A 15 -36.65 -17.82 -8.27
C VAL A 15 -36.44 -16.49 -7.56
N ALA A 16 -36.20 -16.54 -6.26
CA ALA A 16 -35.63 -15.44 -5.52
C ALA A 16 -34.18 -15.26 -6.06
N GLY A 17 -34.03 -14.42 -7.06
CA GLY A 17 -32.74 -13.97 -7.52
C GLY A 17 -32.07 -13.20 -6.37
N ALA A 18 -31.13 -13.83 -5.70
CA ALA A 18 -30.17 -13.10 -4.90
C ALA A 18 -29.45 -12.13 -5.87
N VAL A 19 -29.79 -10.86 -5.78
CA VAL A 19 -29.01 -9.81 -6.41
C VAL A 19 -27.66 -9.86 -5.69
N ALA A 20 -26.69 -10.50 -6.29
CA ALA A 20 -25.31 -10.44 -5.85
C ALA A 20 -24.95 -8.95 -5.84
N GLN A 21 -24.82 -8.40 -4.65
CA GLN A 21 -24.37 -7.03 -4.46
C GLN A 21 -22.92 -7.02 -5.00
N ALA A 22 -22.71 -6.35 -6.12
CA ALA A 22 -21.38 -6.27 -6.73
C ALA A 22 -20.43 -5.69 -5.70
N ASP A 23 -19.43 -6.47 -5.32
CA ASP A 23 -18.37 -6.03 -4.44
C ASP A 23 -17.70 -4.78 -5.00
N PHE A 24 -17.43 -3.81 -4.13
CA PHE A 24 -16.67 -2.62 -4.51
C PHE A 24 -15.23 -3.04 -4.89
N GLN A 25 -14.97 -3.12 -6.17
CA GLN A 25 -13.66 -3.51 -6.73
C GLN A 25 -12.71 -2.32 -6.99
N GLY A 26 -13.04 -1.16 -6.46
CA GLY A 26 -12.30 0.07 -6.67
C GLY A 26 -13.02 1.03 -7.63
N ALA A 27 -12.68 2.30 -7.55
CA ALA A 27 -13.28 3.33 -8.37
C ALA A 27 -12.54 3.45 -9.70
N THR A 28 -13.27 3.34 -10.81
CA THR A 28 -12.70 3.52 -12.16
C THR A 28 -12.73 4.97 -12.63
N HIS A 29 -13.45 5.84 -11.93
CA HIS A 29 -13.58 7.26 -12.28
C HIS A 29 -12.63 8.13 -11.45
N MET A 30 -12.19 9.23 -12.03
CA MET A 30 -11.40 10.25 -11.36
C MET A 30 -12.26 11.02 -10.35
N VAL A 31 -11.73 11.25 -9.16
CA VAL A 31 -12.33 12.22 -8.24
C VAL A 31 -11.94 13.62 -8.70
N PRO A 32 -12.86 14.57 -8.77
CA PRO A 32 -12.54 15.95 -9.11
C PRO A 32 -11.85 16.67 -7.93
N PHE A 33 -10.58 16.35 -7.69
CA PHE A 33 -9.80 16.83 -6.53
C PHE A 33 -9.44 18.34 -6.61
N GLU A 34 -9.79 19.02 -7.70
CA GLU A 34 -9.70 20.48 -7.80
C GLU A 34 -11.00 21.21 -7.44
N GLU A 35 -12.08 20.49 -7.11
CA GLU A 35 -13.28 21.12 -6.55
C GLU A 35 -12.96 21.85 -5.23
N ASP A 36 -13.76 22.87 -4.90
CA ASP A 36 -13.56 23.76 -3.73
C ASP A 36 -13.43 23.03 -2.40
N THR A 37 -14.05 21.86 -2.28
CA THR A 37 -13.96 21.01 -1.06
C THR A 37 -12.57 20.45 -0.80
N ILE A 38 -11.73 20.32 -1.84
CA ILE A 38 -10.38 19.75 -1.75
C ILE A 38 -9.34 20.77 -2.21
N SER A 39 -9.53 21.37 -3.41
CA SER A 39 -8.66 22.37 -4.02
C SER A 39 -7.18 21.97 -3.96
N TYR A 40 -6.86 20.77 -4.47
CA TYR A 40 -5.57 20.12 -4.29
C TYR A 40 -4.37 21.02 -4.61
N ASN A 41 -4.41 21.72 -5.75
CA ASN A 41 -3.30 22.59 -6.17
C ASN A 41 -3.14 23.85 -5.31
N LYS A 42 -4.23 24.35 -4.72
CA LYS A 42 -4.25 25.57 -3.91
C LYS A 42 -3.98 25.31 -2.44
N THR A 43 -4.31 24.11 -1.97
CA THR A 43 -4.15 23.72 -0.56
C THR A 43 -2.68 23.40 -0.26
N PRO A 44 -2.03 24.12 0.67
CA PRO A 44 -0.69 23.79 1.09
C PRO A 44 -0.68 22.43 1.82
N SER A 45 0.35 21.63 1.56
CA SER A 45 0.54 20.40 2.32
C SER A 45 0.96 20.68 3.76
N THR A 46 0.51 19.81 4.65
CA THR A 46 0.89 19.76 6.07
C THR A 46 1.65 18.47 6.40
N GLY A 47 2.02 17.68 5.40
CA GLY A 47 2.67 16.39 5.52
C GLY A 47 4.13 16.46 6.01
N PRO A 48 4.79 15.30 6.13
CA PRO A 48 6.14 15.20 6.67
C PRO A 48 7.18 16.04 5.94
N ILE A 49 7.10 16.13 4.60
CA ILE A 49 8.05 16.91 3.78
C ILE A 49 7.85 18.41 3.98
N ALA A 50 6.60 18.87 4.01
CA ALA A 50 6.30 20.28 4.30
C ALA A 50 6.77 20.66 5.70
N ARG A 51 6.59 19.79 6.69
CA ARG A 51 7.09 19.98 8.06
C ARG A 51 8.63 20.00 8.10
N LEU A 52 9.29 19.10 7.36
CA LEU A 52 10.76 19.08 7.27
C LEU A 52 11.30 20.37 6.61
N GLN A 53 10.70 20.82 5.51
CA GLN A 53 11.09 22.09 4.87
C GLN A 53 11.00 23.26 5.84
N SER A 54 9.92 23.36 6.59
CA SER A 54 9.76 24.41 7.60
C SER A 54 10.84 24.37 8.69
N ARG A 55 11.29 23.18 9.10
CA ARG A 55 12.39 23.03 10.06
C ARG A 55 13.74 23.41 9.46
N ILE A 56 13.97 23.10 8.18
CA ILE A 56 15.17 23.53 7.45
C ILE A 56 15.19 25.06 7.32
N ASP A 57 14.08 25.67 6.94
CA ASP A 57 13.96 27.13 6.74
C ASP A 57 14.20 27.89 8.07
N ARG A 58 13.86 27.30 9.23
CA ARG A 58 14.15 27.86 10.57
C ARG A 58 15.55 27.51 11.08
N GLY A 59 16.34 26.74 10.34
CA GLY A 59 17.68 26.31 10.75
C GLY A 59 17.71 25.23 11.83
N GLU A 60 16.57 24.59 12.14
CA GLU A 60 16.46 23.52 13.14
C GLU A 60 17.02 22.19 12.62
N VAL A 61 17.00 22.00 11.31
CA VAL A 61 17.55 20.83 10.60
C VAL A 61 18.47 21.30 9.51
N LYS A 62 19.64 20.70 9.40
CA LYS A 62 20.59 20.91 8.32
C LYS A 62 20.86 19.58 7.63
N LEU A 63 20.46 19.45 6.37
CA LEU A 63 20.82 18.30 5.56
C LEU A 63 22.29 18.36 5.18
N LYS A 64 22.92 17.19 5.06
CA LYS A 64 24.32 17.02 4.62
C LYS A 64 24.35 16.44 3.21
N TYR A 65 25.08 17.09 2.34
CA TYR A 65 25.30 16.60 0.98
C TYR A 65 26.49 15.65 0.97
N ASP A 66 26.36 14.55 0.25
CA ASP A 66 27.42 13.58 -0.02
C ASP A 66 27.65 13.48 -1.54
N PRO A 67 28.91 13.52 -2.04
CA PRO A 67 29.16 13.50 -3.48
C PRO A 67 28.65 12.23 -4.22
N LYS A 68 28.48 11.09 -3.52
CA LYS A 68 28.02 9.84 -4.11
C LYS A 68 26.50 9.65 -3.98
N SER A 69 25.94 9.97 -2.83
CA SER A 69 24.52 9.73 -2.52
C SER A 69 23.65 11.00 -2.61
N GLY A 70 24.28 12.17 -2.81
CA GLY A 70 23.58 13.45 -2.80
C GLY A 70 22.98 13.75 -1.43
N TRP A 71 21.74 14.16 -1.40
CA TRP A 71 20.98 14.42 -0.17
C TRP A 71 20.37 13.16 0.45
N ARG A 72 20.41 12.01 -0.26
CA ARG A 72 19.66 10.80 0.11
C ARG A 72 19.87 10.41 1.58
N ASP A 73 21.11 10.18 2.00
CA ASP A 73 21.37 9.58 3.31
C ASP A 73 20.97 10.51 4.45
N SER A 74 21.26 11.79 4.31
CA SER A 74 20.84 12.80 5.29
C SER A 74 19.32 12.99 5.32
N LEU A 75 18.64 12.85 4.18
CA LEU A 75 17.19 12.93 4.09
C LEU A 75 16.53 11.71 4.73
N LEU A 76 17.05 10.50 4.49
CA LEU A 76 16.58 9.29 5.16
C LEU A 76 16.68 9.42 6.69
N GLU A 77 17.81 9.94 7.19
CA GLU A 77 17.99 10.20 8.63
C GLU A 77 16.98 11.23 9.15
N ALA A 78 16.84 12.37 8.48
CA ALA A 78 15.92 13.45 8.91
C ALA A 78 14.44 13.04 8.95
N LEU A 79 14.04 12.06 8.13
CA LEU A 79 12.69 11.52 8.05
C LEU A 79 12.52 10.17 8.78
N ALA A 80 13.56 9.71 9.49
CA ALA A 80 13.56 8.40 10.16
C ALA A 80 13.21 7.23 9.23
N ILE A 81 13.63 7.28 7.96
CA ILE A 81 13.47 6.22 6.98
C ILE A 81 14.67 5.27 7.06
N SER A 82 14.40 4.01 7.34
CA SER A 82 15.47 3.01 7.43
C SER A 82 16.04 2.68 6.04
N PRO A 83 17.35 2.67 5.84
CA PRO A 83 17.97 2.15 4.60
C PRO A 83 17.61 0.68 4.31
N LYS A 84 17.15 -0.07 5.32
CA LYS A 84 16.66 -1.46 5.16
C LYS A 84 15.37 -1.55 4.34
N SER A 85 14.64 -0.43 4.17
CA SER A 85 13.46 -0.36 3.31
C SER A 85 13.80 -0.30 1.82
N GLN A 86 15.08 -0.26 1.44
CA GLN A 86 15.49 -0.20 0.05
C GLN A 86 14.85 -1.31 -0.79
N THR A 87 14.14 -0.89 -1.84
CA THR A 87 13.65 -1.72 -2.94
C THR A 87 14.16 -1.15 -4.26
N LEU A 88 14.43 -2.00 -5.24
CA LEU A 88 15.03 -1.57 -6.50
C LEU A 88 14.09 -1.86 -7.68
N VAL A 89 13.70 -0.80 -8.40
CA VAL A 89 12.87 -0.88 -9.61
C VAL A 89 13.68 -0.51 -10.84
N PHE A 90 13.73 -1.40 -11.85
CA PHE A 90 14.42 -1.17 -13.10
C PHE A 90 13.48 -0.90 -14.28
N SER A 91 12.17 -1.04 -14.11
CA SER A 91 11.21 -0.63 -15.12
C SER A 91 11.17 0.89 -15.28
N LYS A 92 11.13 1.35 -16.54
CA LYS A 92 11.17 2.78 -16.92
C LYS A 92 9.83 3.47 -16.65
N THR A 93 9.49 3.70 -15.39
CA THR A 93 8.18 4.22 -14.94
C THR A 93 8.27 5.50 -14.10
N SER A 94 9.30 6.31 -14.25
CA SER A 94 9.55 7.55 -13.51
C SER A 94 9.68 8.74 -14.46
N LEU A 95 9.64 9.98 -13.95
CA LEU A 95 9.99 11.18 -14.71
C LEU A 95 11.42 11.10 -15.28
N GLN A 96 12.33 10.43 -14.53
CA GLN A 96 13.73 10.23 -14.90
C GLN A 96 13.97 8.87 -15.59
N ARG A 97 12.96 8.33 -16.29
CA ARG A 97 12.96 7.00 -16.91
C ARG A 97 14.19 6.72 -17.79
N GLU A 98 14.77 7.74 -18.43
CA GLU A 98 15.93 7.59 -19.29
C GLU A 98 17.20 7.17 -18.52
N ARG A 99 17.24 7.39 -17.21
CA ARG A 99 18.34 6.99 -16.32
C ARG A 99 18.13 5.63 -15.66
N ILE A 100 16.93 5.06 -15.78
CA ILE A 100 16.58 3.77 -15.18
C ILE A 100 16.83 2.67 -16.17
N THR A 101 17.61 1.68 -15.78
CA THR A 101 17.88 0.45 -16.54
C THR A 101 18.04 -0.72 -15.56
N PRO A 102 18.09 -1.98 -16.03
CA PRO A 102 18.47 -3.09 -15.17
C PRO A 102 19.86 -2.93 -14.52
N ALA A 103 20.79 -2.22 -15.16
CA ALA A 103 22.13 -1.94 -14.60
C ALA A 103 22.10 -0.76 -13.59
N THR A 104 21.17 0.16 -13.73
CA THR A 104 21.02 1.35 -12.88
C THR A 104 19.58 1.49 -12.40
N PRO A 105 19.08 0.58 -11.55
CA PRO A 105 17.71 0.63 -11.05
C PRO A 105 17.50 1.84 -10.12
N ARG A 106 16.28 2.35 -10.08
CA ARG A 106 15.88 3.33 -9.07
C ARG A 106 15.72 2.64 -7.73
N ALA A 107 16.39 3.12 -6.69
CA ALA A 107 16.15 2.74 -5.32
C ALA A 107 14.93 3.51 -4.79
N VAL A 108 14.02 2.80 -4.15
CA VAL A 108 12.88 3.37 -3.41
C VAL A 108 13.06 3.04 -1.95
N PHE A 109 13.05 4.06 -1.10
CA PHE A 109 13.06 3.97 0.36
C PHE A 109 11.74 4.49 0.89
N PHE A 110 11.25 3.92 1.98
CA PHE A 110 9.95 4.33 2.52
C PHE A 110 9.83 4.12 4.02
N ASN A 111 8.90 4.83 4.61
CA ASN A 111 8.26 4.58 5.88
C ASN A 111 6.75 4.74 5.72
N ASP A 112 5.99 4.77 6.80
CA ASP A 112 4.52 4.80 6.78
C ASP A 112 3.92 5.96 5.95
N ASP A 113 4.64 7.06 5.75
CA ASP A 113 4.09 8.30 5.19
C ASP A 113 4.91 8.92 4.06
N VAL A 114 6.13 8.42 3.79
CA VAL A 114 7.06 9.03 2.82
C VAL A 114 7.74 7.99 1.96
N TYR A 115 7.87 8.31 0.68
CA TYR A 115 8.58 7.50 -0.33
C TYR A 115 9.65 8.34 -1.01
N ILE A 116 10.87 7.83 -1.10
CA ILE A 116 12.03 8.52 -1.71
C ILE A 116 12.59 7.66 -2.84
N GLY A 117 12.55 8.18 -4.06
CA GLY A 117 13.18 7.58 -5.24
C GLY A 117 14.54 8.20 -5.52
N TRP A 118 15.60 7.39 -5.55
CA TRP A 118 16.97 7.79 -5.84
C TRP A 118 17.56 6.96 -6.98
N ILE A 119 18.27 7.61 -7.89
CA ILE A 119 19.00 6.97 -9.00
C ILE A 119 20.43 7.50 -8.97
N PRO A 120 21.47 6.65 -9.14
CA PRO A 120 22.85 7.11 -9.21
C PRO A 120 23.06 8.22 -10.24
N GLY A 121 23.64 9.35 -9.83
CA GLY A 121 23.93 10.49 -10.71
C GLY A 121 22.72 11.20 -11.31
N ALA A 122 21.51 10.96 -10.80
CA ALA A 122 20.32 11.68 -11.24
C ALA A 122 20.29 13.12 -10.72
N PRO A 123 19.75 14.09 -11.49
CA PRO A 123 19.72 15.50 -11.12
C PRO A 123 18.79 15.80 -9.96
N VAL A 124 17.80 14.96 -9.69
CA VAL A 124 16.82 15.17 -8.60
C VAL A 124 16.53 13.89 -7.84
N LEU A 125 16.19 14.03 -6.55
CA LEU A 125 15.41 13.03 -5.82
C LEU A 125 13.94 13.20 -6.15
N GLU A 126 13.24 12.11 -6.38
CA GLU A 126 11.79 12.06 -6.48
C GLU A 126 11.23 11.67 -5.12
N ILE A 127 10.40 12.50 -4.54
CA ILE A 127 9.88 12.32 -3.19
C ILE A 127 8.37 12.41 -3.24
N SER A 128 7.69 11.55 -2.51
CA SER A 128 6.27 11.72 -2.24
C SER A 128 5.97 11.51 -0.77
N GLU A 129 4.97 12.23 -0.29
CA GLU A 129 4.43 12.08 1.05
C GLU A 129 2.95 11.77 0.99
N VAL A 130 2.41 11.24 2.07
CA VAL A 130 0.98 11.10 2.30
C VAL A 130 0.54 12.25 3.21
N ASP A 131 -0.11 13.22 2.63
CA ASP A 131 -0.78 14.27 3.40
C ASP A 131 -2.17 13.77 3.81
N ALA A 132 -2.55 13.96 5.06
CA ALA A 132 -3.79 13.43 5.61
C ALA A 132 -5.07 13.96 4.93
N LYS A 133 -4.98 15.12 4.26
CA LYS A 133 -6.10 15.75 3.54
C LYS A 133 -5.98 15.65 2.03
N LEU A 134 -4.74 15.71 1.52
CA LEU A 134 -4.46 15.76 0.08
C LEU A 134 -4.10 14.39 -0.52
N GLY A 135 -3.83 13.39 0.32
CA GLY A 135 -3.29 12.11 -0.16
C GLY A 135 -1.85 12.24 -0.64
N GLY A 136 -1.52 11.65 -1.81
CA GLY A 136 -0.17 11.73 -2.35
C GLY A 136 0.21 13.15 -2.77
N VAL A 137 1.26 13.72 -2.18
CA VAL A 137 1.87 14.99 -2.60
C VAL A 137 3.30 14.73 -3.04
N PHE A 138 3.68 15.27 -4.18
CA PHE A 138 4.92 14.92 -4.88
C PHE A 138 5.88 16.10 -4.93
N TYR A 139 7.17 15.81 -4.71
CA TYR A 139 8.23 16.81 -4.71
C TYR A 139 9.45 16.32 -5.49
N THR A 140 10.24 17.29 -5.95
CA THR A 140 11.62 17.08 -6.39
C THR A 140 12.58 17.84 -5.48
N LEU A 141 13.76 17.25 -5.24
CA LEU A 141 14.86 17.89 -4.55
C LEU A 141 16.10 17.81 -5.45
N GLU A 142 16.62 18.95 -5.89
CA GLU A 142 17.82 19.03 -6.73
C GLU A 142 19.03 18.43 -6.02
N GLN A 143 19.78 17.58 -6.75
CA GLN A 143 20.97 16.89 -6.27
C GLN A 143 22.24 17.74 -6.50
N THR A 144 22.14 19.01 -6.12
CA THR A 144 23.27 19.98 -6.15
C THR A 144 23.52 20.46 -4.74
N GLU A 145 24.79 20.50 -4.34
CA GLU A 145 25.16 20.99 -3.02
C GLU A 145 24.77 22.45 -2.85
N THR A 146 24.02 22.76 -1.82
CA THR A 146 23.56 24.09 -1.48
C THR A 146 23.38 24.24 0.05
N ALA A 147 23.49 25.47 0.55
CA ALA A 147 23.26 25.74 1.96
C ALA A 147 21.77 25.57 2.39
N GLN A 148 20.85 25.70 1.43
CA GLN A 148 19.41 25.66 1.69
C GLN A 148 18.70 24.79 0.61
N PRO A 149 18.71 23.47 0.75
CA PRO A 149 17.98 22.60 -0.15
C PRO A 149 16.48 22.85 -0.03
N LYS A 150 15.78 22.86 -1.18
CA LYS A 150 14.33 23.12 -1.24
C LYS A 150 13.58 21.98 -1.91
N PHE A 151 12.54 21.50 -1.26
CA PHE A 151 11.56 20.59 -1.83
C PHE A 151 10.59 21.39 -2.70
N VAL A 152 10.58 21.10 -4.00
CA VAL A 152 9.70 21.77 -4.95
C VAL A 152 8.54 20.86 -5.29
N ARG A 153 7.30 21.26 -4.93
CA ARG A 153 6.10 20.49 -5.29
C ARG A 153 5.98 20.38 -6.81
N ASN A 154 5.81 19.15 -7.29
CA ASN A 154 5.79 18.84 -8.71
C ASN A 154 4.49 18.11 -9.09
N ASN A 155 3.53 18.87 -9.63
CA ASN A 155 2.24 18.33 -10.03
C ASN A 155 2.26 17.58 -11.37
N GLN A 156 3.37 17.60 -12.12
CA GLN A 156 3.54 16.75 -13.30
C GLN A 156 3.46 15.25 -12.95
N CYS A 157 3.83 14.88 -11.72
CA CYS A 157 3.69 13.51 -11.22
C CYS A 157 2.24 13.00 -11.30
N LEU A 158 1.25 13.88 -11.19
CA LEU A 158 -0.17 13.52 -11.23
C LEU A 158 -0.62 12.94 -12.58
N GLU A 159 0.13 13.16 -13.66
CA GLU A 159 -0.16 12.54 -14.97
C GLU A 159 -0.24 10.99 -14.86
N CYS A 160 0.59 10.40 -14.00
CA CYS A 160 0.56 8.97 -13.70
C CYS A 160 -0.08 8.66 -12.33
N HIS A 161 0.14 9.54 -11.34
CA HIS A 161 -0.21 9.33 -9.96
C HIS A 161 -1.57 9.90 -9.54
N ALA A 162 -2.40 10.36 -10.49
CA ALA A 162 -3.81 10.65 -10.31
C ALA A 162 -4.58 10.02 -11.45
N SER A 163 -4.81 8.72 -11.39
CA SER A 163 -5.45 7.94 -12.46
C SER A 163 -6.39 6.87 -11.87
N ALA A 164 -7.14 6.18 -12.71
CA ALA A 164 -7.94 5.03 -12.25
C ALA A 164 -7.13 3.97 -11.49
N LYS A 165 -5.81 3.88 -11.77
CA LYS A 165 -4.88 2.95 -11.11
C LYS A 165 -4.51 3.39 -9.69
N THR A 166 -4.70 4.64 -9.35
CA THR A 166 -4.57 5.19 -7.99
C THR A 166 -5.94 5.46 -7.37
N MET A 167 -6.96 4.69 -7.76
CA MET A 167 -8.36 4.86 -7.35
C MET A 167 -8.92 6.26 -7.67
N GLY A 168 -8.40 6.93 -8.70
CA GLY A 168 -8.86 8.24 -9.15
C GLY A 168 -8.48 9.41 -8.24
N VAL A 169 -7.49 9.25 -7.39
CA VAL A 169 -6.98 10.28 -6.46
C VAL A 169 -5.47 10.46 -6.61
N PRO A 170 -4.89 11.57 -6.18
CA PRO A 170 -3.46 11.69 -6.00
C PRO A 170 -2.93 10.61 -5.05
N GLY A 171 -2.09 9.71 -5.57
CA GLY A 171 -1.72 8.50 -4.82
C GLY A 171 -0.49 7.78 -5.37
N HIS A 172 -0.26 6.59 -4.85
CA HIS A 172 0.94 5.80 -5.10
C HIS A 172 0.61 4.57 -5.95
N LEU A 173 1.60 4.06 -6.69
CA LEU A 173 1.38 2.99 -7.64
C LEU A 173 2.55 2.01 -7.67
N ILE A 174 2.28 0.76 -7.36
CA ILE A 174 3.19 -0.36 -7.58
C ILE A 174 2.67 -1.18 -8.75
N ARG A 175 3.57 -1.46 -9.72
CA ARG A 175 3.22 -2.13 -10.98
C ARG A 175 4.08 -3.38 -11.17
N SER A 176 3.59 -4.34 -11.93
CA SER A 176 4.31 -5.57 -12.27
C SER A 176 4.12 -5.90 -13.75
N PHE A 177 5.15 -5.72 -14.57
CA PHE A 177 5.12 -5.99 -16.01
C PHE A 177 6.37 -6.73 -16.46
N LYS A 178 6.27 -7.51 -17.54
CA LYS A 178 7.46 -7.96 -18.25
C LYS A 178 8.18 -6.74 -18.83
N THR A 179 9.50 -6.81 -18.88
CA THR A 179 10.34 -5.74 -19.44
C THR A 179 11.30 -6.32 -20.48
N ASP A 180 11.69 -5.48 -21.41
CA ASP A 180 12.82 -5.78 -22.28
C ASP A 180 14.18 -5.64 -21.56
N ASP A 181 15.27 -5.83 -22.29
CA ASP A 181 16.64 -5.73 -21.77
C ASP A 181 17.03 -4.32 -21.31
N GLN A 182 16.26 -3.30 -21.68
CA GLN A 182 16.45 -1.91 -21.29
C GLN A 182 15.50 -1.44 -20.16
N GLY A 183 14.63 -2.33 -19.68
CA GLY A 183 13.64 -2.00 -18.66
C GLY A 183 12.37 -1.32 -19.20
N ILE A 184 12.16 -1.31 -20.53
CA ILE A 184 10.91 -0.82 -21.12
C ILE A 184 9.81 -1.86 -20.84
N ILE A 185 8.69 -1.39 -20.31
CA ILE A 185 7.57 -2.27 -19.91
C ILE A 185 6.74 -2.70 -21.12
N ASP A 186 6.32 -3.96 -21.12
CA ASP A 186 5.27 -4.46 -21.99
C ASP A 186 3.92 -4.25 -21.31
N LEU A 187 3.14 -3.28 -21.81
CA LEU A 187 1.83 -2.91 -21.26
C LEU A 187 0.76 -3.99 -21.39
N ILE A 188 0.97 -4.98 -22.27
CA ILE A 188 0.01 -6.07 -22.50
C ILE A 188 0.15 -7.14 -21.43
N THR A 189 1.35 -7.31 -20.88
CA THR A 189 1.66 -8.39 -19.93
C THR A 189 1.85 -7.87 -18.53
N GLY A 190 0.97 -8.21 -17.59
CA GLY A 190 1.20 -7.92 -16.19
C GLY A 190 0.04 -7.29 -15.46
N VAL A 191 0.34 -6.72 -14.30
CA VAL A 191 -0.62 -6.13 -13.37
C VAL A 191 -0.31 -4.65 -13.22
N SER A 192 -1.27 -3.80 -13.55
CA SER A 192 -1.09 -2.33 -13.52
C SER A 192 -1.16 -1.73 -12.13
N GLU A 193 -1.66 -2.49 -11.15
CA GLU A 193 -1.70 -2.14 -9.74
C GLU A 193 -1.49 -3.41 -8.92
N VAL A 194 -0.40 -3.45 -8.15
CA VAL A 194 -0.04 -4.57 -7.28
C VAL A 194 -0.29 -4.19 -5.83
N ASN A 195 -0.95 -5.08 -5.10
CA ASN A 195 -1.17 -4.97 -3.67
C ASN A 195 -1.24 -6.37 -3.03
N HIS A 196 -1.54 -6.48 -1.75
CA HIS A 196 -1.54 -7.76 -1.04
C HIS A 196 -2.57 -8.79 -1.56
N ARG A 197 -3.58 -8.37 -2.37
CA ARG A 197 -4.55 -9.25 -3.02
C ARG A 197 -4.01 -9.90 -4.30
N THR A 198 -2.95 -9.32 -4.89
CA THR A 198 -2.34 -9.83 -6.11
C THR A 198 -1.67 -11.19 -5.84
N PRO A 199 -1.91 -12.24 -6.64
CA PRO A 199 -1.19 -13.48 -6.49
C PRO A 199 0.32 -13.29 -6.52
N PHE A 200 1.06 -14.04 -5.69
CA PHE A 200 2.51 -13.89 -5.53
C PHE A 200 3.26 -14.04 -6.86
N GLU A 201 2.80 -14.98 -7.70
CA GLU A 201 3.34 -15.26 -9.03
C GLU A 201 3.23 -14.10 -10.03
N ASP A 202 2.34 -13.15 -9.78
CA ASP A 202 2.11 -11.99 -10.65
C ASP A 202 2.83 -10.73 -10.22
N ARG A 203 3.51 -10.76 -9.05
CA ARG A 203 4.14 -9.58 -8.46
C ARG A 203 5.54 -9.30 -9.03
N TRP A 204 5.96 -8.05 -8.92
CA TRP A 204 7.31 -7.52 -9.04
C TRP A 204 7.99 -7.60 -10.41
N GLY A 205 7.25 -7.82 -11.50
CA GLY A 205 7.81 -7.63 -12.85
C GLY A 205 8.34 -6.20 -13.02
N GLY A 206 9.61 -6.08 -13.41
CA GLY A 206 10.32 -4.80 -13.48
C GLY A 206 11.01 -4.37 -12.19
N TRP A 207 11.05 -5.25 -11.16
CA TRP A 207 11.72 -5.03 -9.88
C TRP A 207 12.78 -6.08 -9.63
N TYR A 208 13.84 -5.70 -8.92
CA TYR A 208 14.73 -6.66 -8.26
C TYR A 208 14.11 -7.11 -6.94
N VAL A 209 14.35 -8.37 -6.58
CA VAL A 209 13.82 -9.02 -5.37
C VAL A 209 14.90 -9.86 -4.74
N THR A 210 15.23 -9.59 -3.47
CA THR A 210 16.11 -10.44 -2.68
C THR A 210 15.37 -11.02 -1.49
N GLY A 211 15.40 -12.35 -1.38
CA GLY A 211 14.69 -13.09 -0.35
C GLY A 211 14.62 -14.57 -0.70
N THR A 212 14.05 -15.35 0.20
CA THR A 212 13.72 -16.74 -0.05
C THR A 212 12.23 -16.96 0.12
N HIS A 213 11.64 -17.77 -0.74
CA HIS A 213 10.21 -18.09 -0.80
C HIS A 213 9.95 -19.52 -1.27
N GLY A 214 10.93 -20.40 -1.06
CA GLY A 214 10.81 -21.82 -1.38
C GLY A 214 10.58 -22.07 -2.88
N LYS A 215 9.51 -22.78 -3.20
CA LYS A 215 9.10 -23.10 -4.58
C LYS A 215 8.10 -22.11 -5.18
N ALA A 216 7.65 -21.09 -4.43
CA ALA A 216 6.80 -20.06 -5.00
C ALA A 216 7.56 -19.30 -6.10
N THR A 217 6.84 -18.75 -7.06
CA THR A 217 7.43 -18.01 -8.20
C THR A 217 6.93 -16.57 -8.20
N HIS A 218 7.70 -15.67 -8.79
CA HIS A 218 7.32 -14.27 -9.01
C HIS A 218 7.99 -13.76 -10.30
N ARG A 219 7.57 -12.59 -10.77
CA ARG A 219 8.09 -11.97 -12.01
C ARG A 219 9.34 -11.10 -11.79
N GLY A 220 9.75 -10.88 -10.55
CA GLY A 220 10.94 -10.09 -10.22
C GLY A 220 12.23 -10.71 -10.70
N ASN A 221 13.27 -9.89 -10.83
CA ASN A 221 14.61 -10.27 -11.29
C ASN A 221 14.71 -10.65 -12.78
N LEU A 222 13.61 -10.62 -13.52
CA LEU A 222 13.55 -11.02 -14.92
C LEU A 222 13.47 -9.78 -15.82
N HIS A 223 14.35 -9.67 -16.79
CA HIS A 223 14.28 -8.69 -17.87
C HIS A 223 14.78 -9.31 -19.17
N GLY A 224 14.27 -8.82 -20.30
CA GLY A 224 14.58 -9.36 -21.61
C GLY A 224 13.94 -10.71 -21.90
N LYS A 225 13.73 -10.99 -23.17
CA LYS A 225 13.05 -12.20 -23.67
C LYS A 225 13.70 -13.49 -23.16
N ALA A 226 15.03 -13.55 -23.14
CA ALA A 226 15.77 -14.76 -22.73
C ALA A 226 15.52 -15.15 -21.27
N ALA A 227 15.46 -14.15 -20.35
CA ALA A 227 15.19 -14.42 -18.93
C ALA A 227 13.79 -14.96 -18.71
N PHE A 228 12.77 -14.42 -19.40
CA PHE A 228 11.40 -14.92 -19.31
C PHE A 228 11.26 -16.32 -19.89
N GLN A 229 11.92 -16.63 -21.03
CA GLN A 229 11.95 -18.00 -21.58
C GLN A 229 12.61 -18.98 -20.59
N MET A 230 13.74 -18.59 -19.98
CA MET A 230 14.39 -19.43 -18.97
C MET A 230 13.50 -19.67 -17.75
N ALA A 231 12.69 -18.70 -17.34
CA ALA A 231 11.74 -18.85 -16.24
C ALA A 231 10.56 -19.76 -16.59
N GLU A 232 10.16 -19.87 -17.87
CA GLU A 232 9.15 -20.81 -18.32
C GLU A 232 9.68 -22.27 -18.24
N GLU A 233 10.97 -22.50 -18.57
CA GLU A 233 11.62 -23.80 -18.44
C GLU A 233 11.97 -24.15 -16.98
N LYS A 234 12.34 -23.16 -16.19
CA LYS A 234 12.78 -23.25 -14.79
C LYS A 234 11.99 -22.26 -13.94
N PRO A 235 10.78 -22.59 -13.47
CA PRO A 235 9.86 -21.64 -12.86
C PRO A 235 10.43 -20.80 -11.71
N ASN A 236 11.45 -21.29 -11.01
CA ASN A 236 12.11 -20.56 -9.92
C ASN A 236 13.47 -19.94 -10.32
N PHE A 237 13.70 -19.76 -11.63
CA PHE A 237 14.90 -19.10 -12.14
C PHE A 237 15.00 -17.67 -11.59
N LEU A 238 16.14 -17.33 -10.96
CA LEU A 238 16.40 -16.09 -10.24
C LEU A 238 15.38 -15.74 -9.12
N GLY A 239 14.57 -16.71 -8.65
CA GLY A 239 13.56 -16.46 -7.62
C GLY A 239 14.15 -16.24 -6.22
N ASN A 240 14.91 -17.19 -5.68
CA ASN A 240 15.47 -17.15 -4.32
C ASN A 240 16.84 -16.46 -4.26
N LEU A 241 16.96 -15.24 -4.77
CA LEU A 241 18.21 -14.46 -4.69
C LEU A 241 18.39 -13.89 -3.29
N THR A 242 19.60 -13.98 -2.77
CA THR A 242 19.95 -13.39 -1.46
C THR A 242 20.81 -12.12 -1.57
N SER A 243 21.27 -11.78 -2.77
CA SER A 243 22.07 -10.56 -3.04
C SER A 243 22.04 -10.24 -4.52
N LEU A 244 22.09 -8.95 -4.85
CA LEU A 244 22.13 -8.45 -6.24
C LEU A 244 23.56 -8.20 -6.76
N LYS A 245 24.60 -8.46 -5.96
CA LYS A 245 26.01 -8.16 -6.32
C LYS A 245 26.48 -8.72 -7.66
N LYS A 246 25.82 -9.77 -8.18
CA LYS A 246 26.14 -10.39 -9.47
C LYS A 246 25.32 -9.84 -10.64
N LEU A 247 24.30 -9.04 -10.37
CA LEU A 247 23.33 -8.56 -11.37
C LEU A 247 23.44 -7.06 -11.59
N VAL A 248 23.80 -6.30 -10.55
CA VAL A 248 23.78 -4.83 -10.54
C VAL A 248 25.07 -4.33 -9.95
N ASP A 249 25.64 -3.29 -10.55
CA ASP A 249 26.66 -2.48 -9.87
C ASP A 249 25.98 -1.70 -8.74
N LEU A 250 26.39 -2.01 -7.52
CA LEU A 250 25.79 -1.48 -6.30
C LEU A 250 26.58 -0.33 -5.69
N GLU A 251 27.54 0.23 -6.41
CA GLU A 251 28.25 1.41 -5.94
C GLU A 251 27.27 2.57 -5.72
N GLY A 252 27.32 3.17 -4.55
CA GLY A 252 26.43 4.25 -4.15
C GLY A 252 25.05 3.82 -3.63
N TYR A 253 24.61 2.58 -3.83
CA TYR A 253 23.37 2.10 -3.19
C TYR A 253 23.57 1.86 -1.70
N ALA A 254 22.49 2.02 -0.90
CA ALA A 254 22.55 1.88 0.54
C ALA A 254 22.76 0.41 0.99
N SER A 255 22.38 -0.55 0.16
CA SER A 255 22.52 -1.97 0.47
C SER A 255 22.56 -2.84 -0.82
N PRO A 256 23.11 -4.06 -0.76
CA PRO A 256 23.08 -5.00 -1.87
C PRO A 256 21.75 -5.74 -2.01
N HIS A 257 20.68 -5.20 -1.47
CA HIS A 257 19.38 -5.86 -1.35
C HIS A 257 18.25 -5.02 -1.93
N SER A 258 17.24 -5.71 -2.44
CA SER A 258 15.89 -5.23 -2.69
C SER A 258 14.97 -6.18 -1.93
N ASP A 259 14.69 -5.85 -0.67
CA ASP A 259 14.15 -6.80 0.30
C ASP A 259 12.71 -7.23 -0.06
N LEU A 260 12.48 -8.54 -0.12
CA LEU A 260 11.20 -9.14 -0.47
C LEU A 260 10.07 -8.73 0.49
N VAL A 261 10.36 -8.68 1.79
CA VAL A 261 9.35 -8.30 2.80
C VAL A 261 9.08 -6.80 2.73
N ALA A 262 10.10 -5.99 2.45
CA ALA A 262 9.91 -4.56 2.21
C ALA A 262 9.00 -4.31 1.00
N LEU A 263 9.17 -5.04 -0.10
CA LEU A 263 8.28 -4.95 -1.27
C LEU A 263 6.83 -5.32 -0.92
N MET A 264 6.61 -6.37 -0.12
CA MET A 264 5.27 -6.77 0.32
C MET A 264 4.58 -5.71 1.19
N VAL A 265 5.34 -5.02 2.02
CA VAL A 265 4.82 -3.90 2.84
C VAL A 265 4.55 -2.68 1.96
N LEU A 266 5.49 -2.32 1.09
CA LEU A 266 5.37 -1.18 0.17
C LEU A 266 4.11 -1.26 -0.73
N GLU A 267 3.82 -2.43 -1.30
CA GLU A 267 2.64 -2.63 -2.14
C GLU A 267 1.33 -2.56 -1.35
N HIS A 268 1.32 -3.01 -0.09
CA HIS A 268 0.19 -2.85 0.81
C HIS A 268 -0.06 -1.38 1.15
N GLU A 269 0.98 -0.65 1.56
CA GLU A 269 0.90 0.76 1.93
C GLU A 269 0.42 1.63 0.77
N ALA A 270 1.00 1.45 -0.43
CA ALA A 270 0.65 2.25 -1.60
C ALA A 270 -0.86 2.21 -1.91
N HIS A 271 -1.47 1.04 -1.88
CA HIS A 271 -2.91 0.90 -2.13
C HIS A 271 -3.75 1.37 -0.93
N PHE A 272 -3.31 1.13 0.30
CA PHE A 272 -3.99 1.64 1.50
C PHE A 272 -4.11 3.16 1.45
N HIS A 273 -3.03 3.86 1.11
CA HIS A 273 -3.02 5.31 1.00
C HIS A 273 -3.97 5.83 -0.09
N ASN A 274 -4.03 5.15 -1.22
CA ASN A 274 -4.99 5.48 -2.27
C ASN A 274 -6.44 5.32 -1.76
N PHE A 275 -6.71 4.23 -1.08
CA PHE A 275 -8.05 3.92 -0.59
C PHE A 275 -8.51 4.92 0.47
N ILE A 276 -7.65 5.21 1.46
CA ILE A 276 -7.99 6.16 2.53
C ILE A 276 -8.17 7.59 1.98
N THR A 277 -7.34 8.00 1.01
CA THR A 277 -7.48 9.28 0.31
C THR A 277 -8.82 9.34 -0.44
N ARG A 278 -9.18 8.27 -1.13
CA ARG A 278 -10.47 8.17 -1.83
C ARG A 278 -11.65 8.31 -0.86
N LEU A 279 -11.62 7.60 0.27
CA LEU A 279 -12.64 7.72 1.32
C LEU A 279 -12.73 9.14 1.86
N HIS A 280 -11.58 9.78 2.10
CA HIS A 280 -11.54 11.15 2.60
C HIS A 280 -12.24 12.11 1.62
N TYR A 281 -11.87 12.09 0.37
CA TYR A 281 -12.38 12.96 -0.69
C TYR A 281 -13.89 12.77 -0.92
N GLU A 282 -14.30 11.52 -1.15
CA GLU A 282 -15.70 11.19 -1.39
C GLU A 282 -16.58 11.55 -0.18
N THR A 283 -16.05 11.39 1.02
CA THR A 283 -16.79 11.76 2.25
C THR A 283 -16.95 13.27 2.35
N GLN A 284 -15.91 14.05 2.10
CA GLN A 284 -16.02 15.51 2.10
C GLN A 284 -17.04 16.00 1.07
N MET A 285 -16.99 15.47 -0.15
CA MET A 285 -17.91 15.82 -1.22
C MET A 285 -19.36 15.41 -0.89
N ALA A 286 -19.57 14.20 -0.35
CA ALA A 286 -20.89 13.72 0.05
C ALA A 286 -21.46 14.56 1.20
N MET A 287 -20.64 14.93 2.18
CA MET A 287 -21.06 15.79 3.29
C MET A 287 -21.39 17.23 2.82
N SER A 288 -20.62 17.76 1.88
CA SER A 288 -20.90 19.07 1.30
C SER A 288 -22.23 19.09 0.51
N ARG A 289 -22.47 18.05 -0.31
CA ARG A 289 -23.62 17.99 -1.22
C ARG A 289 -24.90 17.45 -0.57
N TYR A 290 -24.78 16.42 0.29
CA TYR A 290 -25.91 15.62 0.76
C TYR A 290 -26.06 15.60 2.28
N GLN A 291 -25.07 16.09 3.04
CA GLN A 291 -25.01 16.08 4.50
C GLN A 291 -25.08 14.66 5.12
N HIS A 292 -24.76 13.60 4.35
CA HIS A 292 -24.71 12.22 4.81
C HIS A 292 -23.81 11.34 3.95
N ILE A 293 -23.38 10.18 4.50
CA ILE A 293 -22.46 9.21 3.87
C ILE A 293 -23.16 7.93 3.37
N ARG A 294 -24.50 7.90 3.24
CA ARG A 294 -25.27 6.67 2.94
C ARG A 294 -24.75 5.94 1.70
N TYR A 295 -24.37 6.67 0.65
CA TYR A 295 -23.86 6.13 -0.61
C TYR A 295 -22.44 5.59 -0.52
N LEU A 296 -21.71 5.89 0.56
CA LEU A 296 -20.31 5.50 0.74
C LEU A 296 -20.14 4.28 1.65
N ARG A 297 -21.22 3.70 2.17
CA ARG A 297 -21.13 2.55 3.08
C ARG A 297 -20.48 1.34 2.43
N SER A 298 -20.84 1.02 1.19
CA SER A 298 -20.19 -0.08 0.45
C SER A 298 -18.69 0.15 0.23
N MET A 299 -18.28 1.40 0.00
CA MET A 299 -16.87 1.76 -0.07
C MET A 299 -16.18 1.57 1.29
N GLY A 300 -16.85 1.93 2.39
CA GLY A 300 -16.37 1.67 3.74
C GLY A 300 -16.18 0.18 4.04
N GLU A 301 -17.12 -0.68 3.62
CA GLU A 301 -16.99 -2.14 3.74
C GLU A 301 -15.81 -2.66 2.90
N GLY A 302 -15.65 -2.20 1.66
CA GLY A 302 -14.48 -2.54 0.83
C GLY A 302 -13.15 -2.13 1.47
N PHE A 303 -13.12 -0.95 2.11
CA PHE A 303 -11.94 -0.52 2.86
C PHE A 303 -11.68 -1.41 4.09
N LEU A 304 -12.71 -1.82 4.83
CA LEU A 304 -12.55 -2.72 5.98
C LEU A 304 -12.05 -4.11 5.57
N LYS A 305 -12.50 -4.65 4.43
CA LYS A 305 -11.95 -5.87 3.86
C LYS A 305 -10.45 -5.72 3.56
N TYR A 306 -10.03 -4.60 2.98
CA TYR A 306 -8.63 -4.32 2.72
C TYR A 306 -7.83 -4.12 4.02
N LEU A 307 -8.35 -3.34 4.96
CA LEU A 307 -7.76 -3.10 6.28
C LEU A 307 -7.49 -4.41 7.05
N LEU A 308 -8.43 -5.37 6.95
CA LEU A 308 -8.40 -6.65 7.67
C LEU A 308 -7.81 -7.81 6.86
N PHE A 309 -7.24 -7.55 5.69
CA PHE A 309 -6.59 -8.56 4.84
C PHE A 309 -7.48 -9.75 4.49
N THR A 310 -8.80 -9.58 4.43
CA THR A 310 -9.73 -10.71 4.21
C THR A 310 -9.63 -11.30 2.79
N GLU A 311 -9.11 -10.53 1.84
CA GLU A 311 -8.91 -10.92 0.44
C GLU A 311 -7.42 -11.06 0.10
N GLU A 312 -6.54 -11.20 1.10
CA GLU A 312 -5.11 -11.38 0.89
C GLU A 312 -4.81 -12.66 0.10
N ALA A 313 -3.97 -12.56 -0.93
CA ALA A 313 -3.48 -13.72 -1.64
C ALA A 313 -2.56 -14.54 -0.72
N PRO A 314 -2.87 -15.83 -0.47
CA PRO A 314 -2.15 -16.63 0.51
C PRO A 314 -0.71 -16.89 0.07
N LEU A 315 0.21 -16.91 1.04
CA LEU A 315 1.57 -17.36 0.81
C LEU A 315 1.59 -18.89 0.68
N LYS A 316 2.22 -19.39 -0.39
CA LYS A 316 2.36 -20.84 -0.66
C LYS A 316 3.63 -21.45 -0.07
N ALA A 317 4.50 -20.61 0.49
CA ALA A 317 5.76 -21.02 1.12
C ALA A 317 6.21 -19.92 2.09
N ARG A 318 7.05 -20.32 3.06
CA ARG A 318 7.67 -19.37 3.98
C ARG A 318 8.52 -18.34 3.23
N VAL A 319 8.31 -17.08 3.55
CA VAL A 319 9.02 -15.92 2.99
C VAL A 319 10.03 -15.40 4.01
N LYS A 320 11.22 -15.02 3.53
CA LYS A 320 12.25 -14.38 4.34
C LYS A 320 12.99 -13.32 3.50
N GLY A 321 13.03 -12.09 4.00
CA GLY A 321 13.84 -11.00 3.44
C GLY A 321 15.34 -11.15 3.73
N THR A 322 16.15 -10.27 3.19
CA THR A 322 17.63 -10.32 3.27
C THR A 322 18.28 -9.09 3.90
N ALA A 323 17.56 -7.95 3.97
CA ALA A 323 18.11 -6.70 4.49
C ALA A 323 17.90 -6.50 6.00
N GLY A 324 17.19 -7.42 6.68
CA GLY A 324 16.75 -7.25 8.06
C GLY A 324 15.63 -6.19 8.21
N PHE A 325 14.88 -5.95 7.13
CA PHE A 325 13.73 -5.06 7.14
C PHE A 325 12.64 -5.58 8.08
N ALA A 326 12.33 -6.87 8.03
CA ALA A 326 11.26 -7.47 8.83
C ALA A 326 11.45 -7.22 10.34
N ASP A 327 12.66 -7.45 10.87
CA ASP A 327 12.97 -7.24 12.28
C ASP A 327 12.87 -5.75 12.66
N HIS A 328 13.40 -4.88 11.81
CA HIS A 328 13.31 -3.44 12.00
C HIS A 328 11.85 -2.97 12.03
N PHE A 329 11.07 -3.32 11.02
CA PHE A 329 9.67 -2.94 10.88
C PHE A 329 8.81 -3.44 12.07
N ALA A 330 9.00 -4.69 12.48
CA ALA A 330 8.31 -5.28 13.64
C ALA A 330 8.70 -4.65 14.98
N SER A 331 9.86 -3.98 15.05
CA SER A 331 10.30 -3.26 16.25
C SER A 331 9.58 -1.92 16.45
N LEU A 332 9.03 -1.36 15.36
CA LEU A 332 8.34 -0.07 15.35
C LEU A 332 6.89 -0.17 15.85
N GLY A 333 6.31 0.99 16.14
CA GLY A 333 4.91 1.15 16.48
C GLY A 333 4.54 0.70 17.90
N PRO A 334 3.26 0.86 18.26
CA PRO A 334 2.80 0.55 19.59
C PRO A 334 2.69 -0.96 19.82
N LYS A 335 2.89 -1.38 21.09
CA LYS A 335 2.72 -2.75 21.55
C LYS A 335 1.77 -2.78 22.73
N ASP A 336 0.91 -3.79 22.79
CA ASP A 336 0.07 -4.04 23.94
C ASP A 336 0.89 -4.60 25.13
N ARG A 337 0.25 -4.78 26.27
CA ARG A 337 0.91 -5.29 27.50
C ARG A 337 1.48 -6.69 27.35
N ARG A 338 1.03 -7.45 26.34
CA ARG A 338 1.54 -8.80 26.00
C ARG A 338 2.66 -8.72 24.95
N GLY A 339 3.09 -7.52 24.55
CA GLY A 339 4.12 -7.31 23.51
C GLY A 339 3.64 -7.57 22.09
N ARG A 340 2.31 -7.66 21.84
CA ARG A 340 1.74 -7.86 20.51
C ARG A 340 1.62 -6.51 19.78
N SER A 341 1.87 -6.51 18.47
CA SER A 341 1.74 -5.35 17.59
C SER A 341 1.15 -5.76 16.24
N LEU A 342 0.42 -4.86 15.58
CA LEU A 342 -0.05 -5.05 14.22
C LEU A 342 1.09 -5.11 13.19
N ARG A 343 2.33 -4.78 13.59
CA ARG A 343 3.53 -4.90 12.74
C ARG A 343 4.23 -6.26 12.81
N GLN A 344 3.73 -7.19 13.61
CA GLN A 344 4.31 -8.54 13.68
C GLN A 344 3.94 -9.34 12.44
N PHE A 345 4.96 -9.91 11.80
CA PHE A 345 4.79 -10.73 10.61
C PHE A 345 4.39 -12.17 10.92
N ASP A 346 3.71 -12.81 9.97
CA ASP A 346 3.53 -14.26 9.88
C ASP A 346 4.57 -14.86 8.90
N LEU A 347 4.55 -14.40 7.66
CA LEU A 347 5.45 -14.79 6.56
C LEU A 347 5.44 -16.29 6.20
N GLU A 348 4.47 -17.05 6.67
CA GLU A 348 4.25 -18.46 6.33
C GLU A 348 2.97 -18.65 5.52
N ALA A 349 1.85 -18.17 6.01
CA ALA A 349 0.55 -18.24 5.35
C ALA A 349 0.07 -16.87 4.83
N ARG A 350 0.52 -15.78 5.43
CA ARG A 350 0.11 -14.39 5.16
C ARG A 350 1.22 -13.40 5.52
N LEU A 351 1.00 -12.12 5.23
CA LEU A 351 1.96 -11.08 5.56
C LEU A 351 2.05 -10.85 7.08
N PHE A 352 0.92 -10.47 7.72
CA PHE A 352 0.90 -10.11 9.14
C PHE A 352 0.26 -11.17 10.01
N LYS A 353 0.84 -11.36 11.20
CA LYS A 353 0.33 -12.28 12.23
C LYS A 353 -1.08 -11.88 12.71
N TYR A 354 -1.31 -10.60 12.87
CA TYR A 354 -2.61 -10.03 13.19
C TYR A 354 -3.10 -9.25 11.97
N PRO A 355 -3.98 -9.84 11.13
CA PRO A 355 -4.38 -9.27 9.85
C PRO A 355 -5.28 -8.03 10.05
N CYS A 356 -4.65 -6.95 10.43
CA CYS A 356 -5.20 -5.61 10.51
C CYS A 356 -4.06 -4.65 10.16
N SER A 357 -4.28 -3.78 9.20
CA SER A 357 -3.25 -2.84 8.75
C SER A 357 -2.77 -1.94 9.90
N PHE A 358 -1.46 -1.88 10.09
CA PHE A 358 -0.83 -0.95 11.03
C PHE A 358 -1.09 0.53 10.66
N LEU A 359 -1.48 0.81 9.41
CA LEU A 359 -1.85 2.15 8.97
C LEU A 359 -3.19 2.66 9.56
N ILE A 360 -3.89 1.83 10.33
CA ILE A 360 -4.99 2.29 11.20
C ILE A 360 -4.50 3.34 12.22
N TYR A 361 -3.20 3.37 12.53
CA TYR A 361 -2.58 4.39 13.40
C TYR A 361 -2.14 5.66 12.66
N SER A 362 -2.26 5.70 11.32
CA SER A 362 -1.83 6.85 10.52
C SER A 362 -2.64 8.12 10.79
N GLU A 363 -2.00 9.27 10.58
CA GLU A 363 -2.67 10.57 10.62
C GLU A 363 -3.82 10.63 9.60
N ALA A 364 -3.63 10.00 8.41
CA ALA A 364 -4.66 9.91 7.37
C ALA A 364 -5.94 9.20 7.85
N PHE A 365 -5.82 8.12 8.64
CA PHE A 365 -6.98 7.45 9.22
C PHE A 365 -7.68 8.32 10.29
N ASP A 366 -6.91 8.95 11.17
CA ASP A 366 -7.45 9.76 12.25
C ASP A 366 -8.09 11.08 11.75
N MET A 367 -7.62 11.59 10.60
CA MET A 367 -8.15 12.78 9.94
C MET A 367 -9.30 12.51 8.96
N LEU A 368 -9.73 11.25 8.78
CA LEU A 368 -10.95 10.98 8.02
C LEU A 368 -12.12 11.83 8.54
N PRO A 369 -12.96 12.39 7.66
CA PRO A 369 -14.15 13.13 8.10
C PRO A 369 -14.97 12.30 9.09
N ARG A 370 -15.39 12.93 10.17
CA ARG A 370 -16.00 12.29 11.34
C ARG A 370 -17.06 11.24 11.01
N PRO A 371 -18.04 11.48 10.11
CA PRO A 371 -19.07 10.49 9.82
C PRO A 371 -18.52 9.17 9.25
N MET A 372 -17.49 9.23 8.40
CA MET A 372 -16.86 8.03 7.85
C MET A 372 -16.03 7.33 8.90
N ARG A 373 -15.21 8.06 9.64
CA ARG A 373 -14.37 7.48 10.71
C ARG A 373 -15.21 6.76 11.77
N GLU A 374 -16.30 7.38 12.22
CA GLU A 374 -17.24 6.76 13.18
C GLU A 374 -17.89 5.50 12.59
N HIS A 375 -18.33 5.55 11.33
CA HIS A 375 -18.88 4.39 10.63
C HIS A 375 -17.87 3.24 10.56
N LEU A 376 -16.62 3.51 10.14
CA LEU A 376 -15.58 2.48 10.06
C LEU A 376 -15.24 1.88 11.42
N LEU A 377 -15.10 2.72 12.46
CA LEU A 377 -14.81 2.23 13.82
C LEU A 377 -15.97 1.39 14.40
N GLN A 378 -17.21 1.76 14.13
CA GLN A 378 -18.37 0.98 14.55
C GLN A 378 -18.37 -0.39 13.84
N ARG A 379 -18.27 -0.40 12.52
CA ARG A 379 -18.24 -1.64 11.73
C ARG A 379 -17.08 -2.54 12.13
N LEU A 380 -15.89 -1.98 12.29
CA LEU A 380 -14.70 -2.71 12.74
C LEU A 380 -14.93 -3.36 14.12
N HIS A 381 -15.56 -2.64 15.05
CA HIS A 381 -15.91 -3.20 16.36
C HIS A 381 -16.91 -4.36 16.25
N GLU A 382 -17.97 -4.24 15.44
CA GLU A 382 -18.95 -5.29 15.19
C GLU A 382 -18.28 -6.57 14.60
N ILE A 383 -17.35 -6.38 13.65
CA ILE A 383 -16.57 -7.48 13.06
C ILE A 383 -15.70 -8.15 14.13
N LEU A 384 -14.93 -7.38 14.89
CA LEU A 384 -13.95 -7.91 15.84
C LEU A 384 -14.59 -8.53 17.08
N THR A 385 -15.79 -8.10 17.48
CA THR A 385 -16.58 -8.69 18.57
C THR A 385 -17.39 -9.92 18.14
N GLY A 386 -17.42 -10.24 16.84
CA GLY A 386 -18.19 -11.34 16.28
C GLY A 386 -19.69 -11.08 16.16
N GLN A 387 -20.12 -9.82 16.31
CA GLN A 387 -21.51 -9.41 16.02
C GLN A 387 -21.82 -9.51 14.53
N ASP A 388 -20.81 -9.25 13.69
CA ASP A 388 -20.87 -9.48 12.25
C ASP A 388 -20.49 -10.93 11.94
N THR A 389 -21.43 -11.67 11.37
CA THR A 389 -21.30 -13.06 10.95
C THR A 389 -21.26 -13.22 9.42
N SER A 390 -21.12 -12.12 8.70
CA SER A 390 -21.08 -12.13 7.23
C SER A 390 -19.90 -12.96 6.69
N PRO A 391 -20.05 -13.63 5.53
CA PRO A 391 -19.04 -14.49 4.95
C PRO A 391 -17.78 -13.72 4.56
N GLU A 392 -17.86 -12.43 4.31
CA GLU A 392 -16.75 -11.56 3.89
C GLU A 392 -15.63 -11.52 4.94
N PHE A 393 -15.96 -11.68 6.22
CA PHE A 393 -15.00 -11.68 7.34
C PHE A 393 -14.79 -13.07 7.97
N ALA A 394 -15.31 -14.14 7.35
CA ALA A 394 -15.21 -15.50 7.87
C ALA A 394 -13.75 -16.03 7.94
N THR A 395 -12.84 -15.44 7.17
CA THR A 395 -11.40 -15.79 7.21
C THR A 395 -10.72 -15.39 8.52
N LEU A 396 -11.34 -14.51 9.31
CA LEU A 396 -10.85 -14.10 10.62
C LEU A 396 -11.41 -15.03 11.70
N SER A 397 -10.57 -15.92 12.24
CA SER A 397 -10.99 -16.78 13.35
C SER A 397 -11.39 -15.95 14.59
N PRO A 398 -12.23 -16.50 15.50
CA PRO A 398 -12.60 -15.82 16.75
C PRO A 398 -11.38 -15.39 17.58
N GLU A 399 -10.32 -16.18 17.60
CA GLU A 399 -9.06 -15.89 18.30
C GLU A 399 -8.33 -14.71 17.66
N THR A 400 -8.29 -14.68 16.32
CA THR A 400 -7.67 -13.57 15.56
C THR A 400 -8.44 -12.28 15.78
N ARG A 401 -9.76 -12.29 15.69
CA ARG A 401 -10.63 -11.14 15.96
C ARG A 401 -10.40 -10.59 17.36
N ARG A 402 -10.40 -11.47 18.38
CA ARG A 402 -10.13 -11.08 19.75
C ARG A 402 -8.74 -10.48 19.94
N ALA A 403 -7.71 -11.08 19.35
CA ALA A 403 -6.35 -10.56 19.44
C ALA A 403 -6.22 -9.15 18.86
N ILE A 404 -6.80 -8.90 17.68
CA ILE A 404 -6.82 -7.56 17.05
C ILE A 404 -7.59 -6.57 17.94
N LEU A 405 -8.77 -6.95 18.46
CA LEU A 405 -9.57 -6.12 19.35
C LEU A 405 -8.79 -5.70 20.60
N GLU A 406 -8.12 -6.66 21.27
CA GLU A 406 -7.30 -6.40 22.45
C GLU A 406 -6.13 -5.48 22.14
N ILE A 407 -5.41 -5.72 21.03
CA ILE A 407 -4.31 -4.86 20.60
C ILE A 407 -4.82 -3.42 20.39
N LEU A 408 -5.89 -3.24 19.62
CA LEU A 408 -6.42 -1.91 19.31
C LEU A 408 -6.91 -1.19 20.56
N ARG A 409 -7.60 -1.87 21.48
CA ARG A 409 -8.04 -1.30 22.75
C ARG A 409 -6.92 -0.71 23.60
N GLU A 410 -5.75 -1.33 23.57
CA GLU A 410 -4.60 -0.88 24.36
C GLU A 410 -3.72 0.14 23.63
N THR A 411 -3.73 0.12 22.30
CA THR A 411 -2.71 0.84 21.52
C THR A 411 -3.23 1.98 20.65
N LYS A 412 -4.51 1.92 20.20
CA LYS A 412 -5.07 3.00 19.39
C LYS A 412 -5.72 4.06 20.28
N LEU A 413 -5.22 5.28 20.14
CA LEU A 413 -5.78 6.44 20.82
C LEU A 413 -7.16 6.82 20.23
N ASN A 414 -7.96 7.54 21.02
CA ASN A 414 -9.23 8.13 20.58
C ASN A 414 -10.28 7.14 20.05
N LEU A 415 -10.25 5.88 20.53
CA LEU A 415 -11.34 4.94 20.28
C LEU A 415 -12.60 5.39 21.03
N PRO A 416 -13.81 5.23 20.45
CA PRO A 416 -15.08 5.48 21.12
C PRO A 416 -15.25 4.65 22.39
N ASP A 417 -16.06 5.14 23.36
CA ASP A 417 -16.20 4.49 24.67
C ASP A 417 -16.72 3.05 24.60
N TYR A 418 -17.57 2.74 23.61
CA TYR A 418 -18.09 1.37 23.43
C TYR A 418 -16.99 0.34 23.09
N TRP A 419 -15.81 0.77 22.65
CA TRP A 419 -14.65 -0.13 22.46
C TRP A 419 -14.07 -0.61 23.78
N ARG A 420 -14.23 0.16 24.87
CA ARG A 420 -13.70 -0.13 26.22
C ARG A 420 -14.63 -0.99 27.06
N ALA A 421 -15.94 -0.99 26.73
CA ALA A 421 -16.90 -1.82 27.43
C ALA A 421 -16.57 -3.30 27.24
N GLU A 422 -16.36 -4.05 28.33
CA GLU A 422 -16.28 -5.49 28.28
C GLU A 422 -17.61 -6.01 27.73
N SER A 423 -17.58 -6.87 26.72
CA SER A 423 -18.76 -7.62 26.31
C SER A 423 -19.18 -8.51 27.47
N VAL A 424 -20.12 -8.05 28.27
CA VAL A 424 -20.87 -8.90 29.21
C VAL A 424 -21.79 -9.77 28.36
N SER A 425 -21.23 -10.79 27.71
CA SER A 425 -21.99 -11.86 27.07
C SER A 425 -21.23 -13.16 27.23
N GLY A 426 -21.57 -13.91 28.28
CA GLY A 426 -21.00 -15.24 28.43
C GLY A 426 -21.21 -15.86 29.80
N ALA A 427 -22.43 -15.73 30.35
CA ALA A 427 -22.85 -16.62 31.43
C ALA A 427 -24.38 -16.76 31.33
N ARG A 428 -24.85 -17.67 30.51
CA ARG A 428 -26.07 -18.48 30.72
C ARG A 428 -25.99 -19.75 29.90
#